data_92c1f8bac5eb4690c634a1afa422ef9d
#
_entry.id   92c1f8bac5eb4690c634a1afa422ef9d
#
_cell.length_a   1.000
_cell.length_b   1.000
_cell.length_c   1.000
_cell.angle_alpha   90.00
_cell.angle_beta   90.00
_cell.angle_gamma   90.00
#
_symmetry.space_group_name_H-M   'P 1'
#
loop_
_entity.id
_entity.type
_entity.pdbx_description
1 polymer ?
#
loop_
_entity_poly.entity_id
_entity_poly.type
_entity_poly.pdbx_seq_one_letter_code
_entity_poly.pdbx_strand_id
1 'polypeptide(L)'
;MEAGREEGRSNPAYRTLWIWLLVGWTVSYADRTITGPVVSYMIENDLAFVQGVESPYALGGLIGSMFFAGYMLTQFPGGYLGDRYGHRTIIAISIIWAGVATLVSGLMTALIGFVALRVITGLGEGTFYSNDRTVITQQTPFEKRSMGMGIAITGLGLGLTAALLFTQPLIQLAQPIFGAEHAWRMPFFVLGVITVIVGFGIHRFFRSQRGEYEFRSRYGAALKGLSGYTVIFLVAVMAVYLLTLWAQLPEWVTALLITALTLALIAFIFGRVSGDVAPILYNRDLMLIYIAFIAILWHLWFFGFWAVSITSQAAGGATLLQGALTATFYGLAAVAGFPAGGWLADYAKEKGWGRKPMLVSFMLILGLMTLGFGFYNMGGGSSLVVMGAILFVSSLFFFALQPMAHALASDITLPMYMGAMFGMMNLIGEIGAVLSPAISGVLRGTTGTWTSAVMLDAAIILVGFVLLLFVRETRAPAEETSPTEGEEAPAETSPSEGGEAPEPEARS
;
A
#
# COMPACT_ATOMS: atom_id res chain seq x y z
N MET A 1 38.28 23.62 -24.11
CA MET A 1 38.12 24.15 -22.77
C MET A 1 36.72 24.73 -22.58
N GLU A 2 35.66 23.92 -22.84
CA GLU A 2 34.21 24.30 -22.73
C GLU A 2 33.28 23.16 -22.31
N ALA A 3 33.82 22.07 -21.77
CA ALA A 3 33.05 20.91 -21.35
C ALA A 3 32.80 20.86 -19.80
N GLY A 4 32.89 21.98 -19.10
CA GLY A 4 32.92 21.99 -17.64
C GLY A 4 31.93 22.95 -16.97
N ARG A 5 30.76 23.25 -17.54
CA ARG A 5 29.80 24.20 -16.93
C ARG A 5 28.32 23.84 -17.04
N GLU A 6 27.94 22.58 -17.15
CA GLU A 6 26.51 22.17 -17.05
C GLU A 6 26.12 21.43 -15.75
N GLU A 7 27.00 21.32 -14.78
CA GLU A 7 26.72 20.70 -13.46
C GLU A 7 26.13 21.69 -12.45
N GLY A 8 25.11 22.45 -12.75
CA GLY A 8 24.63 23.43 -11.76
C GLY A 8 23.16 23.80 -11.79
N ARG A 9 22.35 23.27 -12.70
CA ARG A 9 20.90 23.50 -12.66
C ARG A 9 20.19 22.27 -12.10
N SER A 10 20.13 22.15 -10.79
CA SER A 10 19.19 21.22 -10.13
C SER A 10 17.78 21.55 -10.61
N ASN A 11 17.24 20.72 -11.51
CA ASN A 11 15.89 20.89 -12.03
C ASN A 11 14.90 20.83 -10.84
N PRO A 12 14.19 21.91 -10.46
CA PRO A 12 13.27 21.91 -9.32
C PRO A 12 12.05 20.99 -9.54
N ALA A 13 11.90 20.46 -10.75
CA ALA A 13 10.77 19.64 -11.16
C ALA A 13 10.59 18.35 -10.34
N TYR A 14 11.67 17.70 -9.90
CA TYR A 14 11.57 16.49 -9.08
C TYR A 14 10.98 16.75 -7.68
N ARG A 15 11.23 17.93 -7.07
CA ARG A 15 10.62 18.29 -5.78
C ARG A 15 9.13 18.49 -5.92
N THR A 16 8.69 19.14 -7.01
CA THR A 16 7.27 19.32 -7.32
C THR A 16 6.60 17.97 -7.62
N LEU A 17 7.31 17.05 -8.27
CA LEU A 17 6.85 15.67 -8.45
C LEU A 17 6.57 15.00 -7.11
N TRP A 18 7.50 15.07 -6.15
CA TRP A 18 7.31 14.47 -4.82
C TRP A 18 6.07 15.01 -4.11
N ILE A 19 5.82 16.33 -4.21
CA ILE A 19 4.62 16.95 -3.64
C ILE A 19 3.35 16.42 -4.31
N TRP A 20 3.31 16.32 -5.64
CA TRP A 20 2.14 15.77 -6.33
C TRP A 20 1.90 14.30 -5.98
N LEU A 21 2.96 13.49 -5.84
CA LEU A 21 2.84 12.10 -5.41
C LEU A 21 2.40 11.98 -3.94
N LEU A 22 2.92 12.84 -3.05
CA LEU A 22 2.45 12.93 -1.67
C LEU A 22 0.95 13.25 -1.61
N VAL A 23 0.49 14.25 -2.37
CA VAL A 23 -0.94 14.60 -2.44
C VAL A 23 -1.76 13.45 -3.03
N GLY A 24 -1.24 12.79 -4.08
CA GLY A 24 -1.86 11.58 -4.65
C GLY A 24 -2.02 10.46 -3.62
N TRP A 25 -1.00 10.17 -2.84
CA TRP A 25 -1.05 9.21 -1.74
C TRP A 25 -2.01 9.63 -0.64
N THR A 26 -2.07 10.93 -0.32
CA THR A 26 -2.99 11.45 0.70
C THR A 26 -4.44 11.18 0.32
N VAL A 27 -4.85 11.49 -0.90
CA VAL A 27 -6.24 11.25 -1.33
C VAL A 27 -6.54 9.75 -1.50
N SER A 28 -5.58 8.95 -1.99
CA SER A 28 -5.73 7.50 -2.12
C SER A 28 -5.92 6.82 -0.77
N TYR A 29 -5.08 7.15 0.24
CA TYR A 29 -5.25 6.57 1.59
C TYR A 29 -6.47 7.09 2.33
N ALA A 30 -6.87 8.33 2.10
CA ALA A 30 -8.15 8.84 2.60
C ALA A 30 -9.32 8.03 2.03
N ASP A 31 -9.30 7.71 0.72
CA ASP A 31 -10.36 6.93 0.06
C ASP A 31 -10.48 5.49 0.62
N ARG A 32 -9.35 4.83 0.84
CA ARG A 32 -9.32 3.50 1.47
C ARG A 32 -9.93 3.51 2.86
N THR A 33 -9.60 4.54 3.63
CA THR A 33 -9.91 4.63 5.06
C THR A 33 -11.34 5.08 5.32
N ILE A 34 -11.94 5.98 4.50
CA ILE A 34 -13.27 6.55 4.80
C ILE A 34 -14.36 5.49 4.92
N THR A 35 -14.21 4.35 4.23
CA THR A 35 -15.20 3.27 4.25
C THR A 35 -15.44 2.75 5.66
N GLY A 36 -14.39 2.58 6.48
CA GLY A 36 -14.52 2.09 7.85
C GLY A 36 -15.38 2.99 8.75
N PRO A 37 -15.03 4.28 8.94
CA PRO A 37 -15.85 5.22 9.72
C PRO A 37 -17.28 5.39 9.19
N VAL A 38 -17.49 5.33 7.85
CA VAL A 38 -18.85 5.39 7.27
C VAL A 38 -19.64 4.13 7.59
N VAL A 39 -19.05 2.94 7.45
CA VAL A 39 -19.67 1.66 7.83
C VAL A 39 -19.99 1.64 9.32
N SER A 40 -19.09 2.15 10.17
CA SER A 40 -19.35 2.29 11.61
C SER A 40 -20.59 3.14 11.89
N TYR A 41 -20.74 4.26 11.16
CA TYR A 41 -21.93 5.11 11.26
C TYR A 41 -23.20 4.39 10.79
N MET A 42 -23.16 3.65 9.69
CA MET A 42 -24.30 2.87 9.21
C MET A 42 -24.73 1.80 10.21
N ILE A 43 -23.77 1.09 10.81
CA ILE A 43 -24.05 0.04 11.81
C ILE A 43 -24.68 0.64 13.08
N GLU A 44 -24.12 1.73 13.61
CA GLU A 44 -24.62 2.36 14.82
C GLU A 44 -26.04 2.92 14.69
N ASN A 45 -26.42 3.34 13.49
CA ASN A 45 -27.75 3.92 13.22
C ASN A 45 -28.70 2.96 12.50
N ASP A 46 -28.30 1.69 12.28
CA ASP A 46 -29.06 0.68 11.53
C ASP A 46 -29.54 1.20 10.16
N LEU A 47 -28.62 1.69 9.36
CA LEU A 47 -28.90 2.39 8.11
C LEU A 47 -28.44 1.64 6.86
N ALA A 48 -29.08 1.98 5.73
CA ALA A 48 -28.66 1.58 4.39
C ALA A 48 -28.47 0.07 4.25
N PHE A 49 -27.25 -0.35 3.84
CA PHE A 49 -26.96 -1.74 3.49
C PHE A 49 -26.87 -2.69 4.69
N VAL A 50 -26.74 -2.18 5.91
CA VAL A 50 -26.61 -2.97 7.13
C VAL A 50 -27.91 -3.05 7.91
N GLN A 51 -28.96 -2.35 7.46
CA GLN A 51 -30.25 -2.34 8.11
C GLN A 51 -30.88 -3.73 8.13
N GLY A 52 -31.23 -4.17 9.34
CA GLY A 52 -31.87 -5.48 9.56
C GLY A 52 -30.98 -6.68 9.25
N VAL A 53 -29.68 -6.50 9.06
CA VAL A 53 -28.71 -7.58 8.82
C VAL A 53 -28.34 -8.26 10.14
N GLU A 54 -28.35 -9.60 10.18
CA GLU A 54 -28.01 -10.38 11.39
C GLU A 54 -26.58 -10.11 11.88
N SER A 55 -25.62 -9.95 10.96
CA SER A 55 -24.21 -9.75 11.26
C SER A 55 -23.65 -8.47 10.60
N PRO A 56 -24.07 -7.26 11.04
CA PRO A 56 -23.71 -6.01 10.35
C PRO A 56 -22.20 -5.71 10.39
N TYR A 57 -21.47 -6.13 11.41
CA TYR A 57 -20.01 -5.98 11.47
C TYR A 57 -19.29 -6.90 10.49
N ALA A 58 -19.78 -8.14 10.32
CA ALA A 58 -19.21 -9.07 9.34
C ALA A 58 -19.38 -8.54 7.91
N LEU A 59 -20.61 -8.08 7.58
CA LEU A 59 -20.89 -7.44 6.29
C LEU A 59 -20.04 -6.17 6.09
N GLY A 60 -19.95 -5.32 7.10
CA GLY A 60 -19.14 -4.10 7.05
C GLY A 60 -17.67 -4.40 6.80
N GLY A 61 -17.11 -5.41 7.47
CA GLY A 61 -15.75 -5.87 7.25
C GLY A 61 -15.53 -6.42 5.85
N LEU A 62 -16.49 -7.20 5.31
CA LEU A 62 -16.44 -7.70 3.94
C LEU A 62 -16.43 -6.55 2.92
N ILE A 63 -17.22 -5.50 3.12
CA ILE A 63 -17.19 -4.30 2.26
C ILE A 63 -15.77 -3.71 2.19
N GLY A 64 -15.08 -3.60 3.33
CA GLY A 64 -13.68 -3.17 3.39
C GLY A 64 -12.74 -4.11 2.64
N SER A 65 -12.86 -5.41 2.86
CA SER A 65 -12.06 -6.46 2.21
C SER A 65 -12.17 -6.44 0.68
N MET A 66 -13.34 -6.12 0.14
CA MET A 66 -13.58 -6.06 -1.30
C MET A 66 -12.74 -4.99 -2.01
N PHE A 67 -12.48 -3.86 -1.37
CA PHE A 67 -11.57 -2.86 -1.90
C PHE A 67 -10.15 -3.42 -2.06
N PHE A 68 -9.63 -4.06 -0.99
CA PHE A 68 -8.26 -4.61 -0.99
C PHE A 68 -8.09 -5.78 -1.95
N ALA A 69 -9.12 -6.58 -2.16
CA ALA A 69 -9.12 -7.63 -3.18
C ALA A 69 -8.91 -7.05 -4.59
N GLY A 70 -9.64 -5.96 -4.93
CA GLY A 70 -9.44 -5.24 -6.19
C GLY A 70 -8.04 -4.64 -6.28
N TYR A 71 -7.58 -3.98 -5.23
CA TYR A 71 -6.27 -3.34 -5.14
C TYR A 71 -5.12 -4.34 -5.40
N MET A 72 -5.17 -5.50 -4.75
CA MET A 72 -4.16 -6.53 -4.87
C MET A 72 -4.05 -7.07 -6.31
N LEU A 73 -5.17 -7.24 -7.01
CA LEU A 73 -5.21 -7.81 -8.37
C LEU A 73 -4.53 -6.93 -9.42
N THR A 74 -4.52 -5.61 -9.25
CA THR A 74 -3.98 -4.68 -10.26
C THR A 74 -2.59 -4.16 -9.97
N GLN A 75 -1.96 -4.50 -8.85
CA GLN A 75 -0.61 -4.06 -8.53
C GLN A 75 0.42 -4.48 -9.57
N PHE A 76 0.39 -5.74 -9.99
CA PHE A 76 1.30 -6.26 -11.00
C PHE A 76 0.91 -5.79 -12.42
N PRO A 77 -0.35 -5.95 -12.90
CA PRO A 77 -0.76 -5.40 -14.20
C PRO A 77 -0.54 -3.90 -14.32
N GLY A 78 -0.63 -3.14 -13.23
CA GLY A 78 -0.38 -1.71 -13.18
C GLY A 78 1.04 -1.34 -13.61
N GLY A 79 2.06 -2.06 -13.16
CA GLY A 79 3.45 -1.91 -13.59
C GLY A 79 3.59 -2.16 -15.09
N TYR A 80 3.09 -3.30 -15.57
CA TYR A 80 3.11 -3.66 -16.99
C TYR A 80 2.42 -2.62 -17.88
N LEU A 81 1.27 -2.10 -17.45
CA LEU A 81 0.58 -1.03 -18.17
C LEU A 81 1.41 0.27 -18.18
N GLY A 82 2.13 0.54 -17.09
CA GLY A 82 3.06 1.67 -16.98
C GLY A 82 4.21 1.59 -17.99
N ASP A 83 4.83 0.43 -18.09
CA ASP A 83 5.90 0.18 -19.07
C ASP A 83 5.41 0.35 -20.51
N ARG A 84 4.18 -0.08 -20.80
CA ARG A 84 3.61 -0.07 -22.15
C ARG A 84 3.03 1.28 -22.57
N TYR A 85 2.40 2.01 -21.64
CA TYR A 85 1.62 3.22 -21.94
C TYR A 85 2.15 4.48 -21.27
N GLY A 86 3.21 4.34 -20.46
CA GLY A 86 3.85 5.40 -19.69
C GLY A 86 3.33 5.48 -18.24
N HIS A 87 4.25 5.40 -17.29
CA HIS A 87 3.95 5.41 -15.85
C HIS A 87 3.18 6.66 -15.40
N ARG A 88 3.55 7.84 -15.93
CA ARG A 88 2.85 9.12 -15.66
C ARG A 88 1.37 9.08 -16.08
N THR A 89 1.09 8.42 -17.21
CA THR A 89 -0.27 8.24 -17.74
C THR A 89 -1.09 7.37 -16.80
N ILE A 90 -0.51 6.23 -16.35
CA ILE A 90 -1.20 5.31 -15.44
C ILE A 90 -1.46 5.96 -14.08
N ILE A 91 -0.50 6.71 -13.52
CA ILE A 91 -0.70 7.47 -12.26
C ILE A 91 -1.89 8.42 -12.36
N ALA A 92 -1.97 9.22 -13.43
CA ALA A 92 -3.07 10.17 -13.59
C ALA A 92 -4.42 9.46 -13.77
N ILE A 93 -4.47 8.38 -14.56
CA ILE A 93 -5.68 7.57 -14.74
C ILE A 93 -6.10 6.94 -13.42
N SER A 94 -5.16 6.36 -12.66
CA SER A 94 -5.42 5.70 -11.37
C SER A 94 -6.15 6.63 -10.39
N ILE A 95 -5.64 7.84 -10.18
CA ILE A 95 -6.22 8.79 -9.24
C ILE A 95 -7.59 9.32 -9.73
N ILE A 96 -7.72 9.67 -11.03
CA ILE A 96 -9.01 10.11 -11.58
C ILE A 96 -10.05 8.98 -11.50
N TRP A 97 -9.65 7.76 -11.83
CA TRP A 97 -10.51 6.58 -11.76
C TRP A 97 -11.01 6.34 -10.34
N ALA A 98 -10.11 6.34 -9.36
CA ALA A 98 -10.46 6.18 -7.96
C ALA A 98 -11.45 7.25 -7.51
N GLY A 99 -11.17 8.54 -7.81
CA GLY A 99 -12.05 9.64 -7.44
C GLY A 99 -13.45 9.54 -8.05
N VAL A 100 -13.54 9.14 -9.32
CA VAL A 100 -14.85 8.93 -9.99
C VAL A 100 -15.58 7.74 -9.34
N ALA A 101 -14.91 6.61 -9.11
CA ALA A 101 -15.53 5.43 -8.51
C ALA A 101 -16.01 5.72 -7.08
N THR A 102 -15.24 6.49 -6.30
CA THR A 102 -15.61 6.94 -4.95
C THR A 102 -16.83 7.86 -4.97
N LEU A 103 -16.85 8.85 -5.86
CA LEU A 103 -18.00 9.74 -6.02
C LEU A 103 -19.26 8.94 -6.38
N VAL A 104 -19.16 8.00 -7.31
CA VAL A 104 -20.29 7.14 -7.73
C VAL A 104 -20.71 6.20 -6.59
N SER A 105 -19.78 5.76 -5.72
CA SER A 105 -20.11 4.95 -4.54
C SER A 105 -21.09 5.65 -3.60
N GLY A 106 -20.97 6.99 -3.45
CA GLY A 106 -21.91 7.79 -2.69
C GLY A 106 -23.33 7.82 -3.29
N LEU A 107 -23.51 7.49 -4.57
CA LEU A 107 -24.82 7.45 -5.24
C LEU A 107 -25.53 6.10 -5.11
N MET A 108 -24.83 5.05 -4.64
CA MET A 108 -25.40 3.71 -4.61
C MET A 108 -26.54 3.57 -3.62
N THR A 109 -27.56 2.83 -4.05
CA THR A 109 -28.74 2.49 -3.25
C THR A 109 -28.83 1.00 -2.96
N ALA A 110 -28.03 0.17 -3.66
CA ALA A 110 -27.98 -1.28 -3.50
C ALA A 110 -26.58 -1.72 -3.05
N LEU A 111 -26.53 -2.68 -2.11
CA LEU A 111 -25.28 -3.24 -1.56
C LEU A 111 -24.36 -3.78 -2.66
N ILE A 112 -24.92 -4.57 -3.60
CA ILE A 112 -24.13 -5.18 -4.69
C ILE A 112 -23.41 -4.09 -5.52
N GLY A 113 -24.10 -3.00 -5.84
CA GLY A 113 -23.52 -1.86 -6.57
C GLY A 113 -22.43 -1.15 -5.76
N PHE A 114 -22.66 -0.96 -4.46
CA PHE A 114 -21.67 -0.36 -3.57
C PHE A 114 -20.41 -1.23 -3.45
N VAL A 115 -20.57 -2.54 -3.24
CA VAL A 115 -19.46 -3.50 -3.18
C VAL A 115 -18.70 -3.54 -4.51
N ALA A 116 -19.40 -3.61 -5.65
CA ALA A 116 -18.76 -3.58 -6.96
C ALA A 116 -17.92 -2.31 -7.17
N LEU A 117 -18.41 -1.16 -6.73
CA LEU A 117 -17.66 0.09 -6.81
C LEU A 117 -16.45 0.13 -5.86
N ARG A 118 -16.52 -0.52 -4.68
CA ARG A 118 -15.34 -0.68 -3.83
C ARG A 118 -14.27 -1.54 -4.51
N VAL A 119 -14.65 -2.64 -5.17
CA VAL A 119 -13.73 -3.42 -6.01
C VAL A 119 -13.16 -2.57 -7.15
N ILE A 120 -14.00 -1.84 -7.88
CA ILE A 120 -13.57 -0.95 -8.99
C ILE A 120 -12.61 0.14 -8.50
N THR A 121 -12.86 0.74 -7.34
CA THR A 121 -11.94 1.72 -6.73
C THR A 121 -10.58 1.07 -6.44
N GLY A 122 -10.58 -0.10 -5.80
CA GLY A 122 -9.37 -0.87 -5.52
C GLY A 122 -8.59 -1.22 -6.80
N LEU A 123 -9.29 -1.71 -7.84
CA LEU A 123 -8.68 -2.02 -9.14
C LEU A 123 -8.00 -0.79 -9.80
N GLY A 124 -8.55 0.40 -9.62
CA GLY A 124 -7.93 1.65 -10.09
C GLY A 124 -6.69 2.01 -9.28
N GLU A 125 -6.81 2.01 -7.96
CA GLU A 125 -5.74 2.44 -7.05
C GLU A 125 -4.55 1.47 -7.00
N GLY A 126 -4.77 0.18 -7.20
CA GLY A 126 -3.69 -0.82 -7.23
C GLY A 126 -2.64 -0.56 -8.29
N THR A 127 -2.99 0.18 -9.34
CA THR A 127 -2.02 0.56 -10.39
C THR A 127 -1.11 1.74 -10.00
N PHE A 128 -1.39 2.46 -8.91
CA PHE A 128 -0.64 3.64 -8.50
C PHE A 128 0.75 3.30 -7.95
N TYR A 129 0.84 2.32 -7.05
CA TYR A 129 2.04 1.99 -6.28
C TYR A 129 3.29 1.68 -7.12
N SER A 130 3.18 0.78 -8.10
CA SER A 130 4.32 0.39 -8.95
C SER A 130 4.78 1.53 -9.85
N ASN A 131 3.85 2.38 -10.29
CA ASN A 131 4.11 3.45 -11.22
C ASN A 131 4.74 4.68 -10.55
N ASP A 132 4.34 5.02 -9.32
CA ASP A 132 4.92 6.16 -8.61
C ASP A 132 6.40 5.92 -8.25
N ARG A 133 6.74 4.70 -7.80
CA ARG A 133 8.13 4.29 -7.52
C ARG A 133 9.02 4.41 -8.74
N THR A 134 8.52 3.94 -9.89
CA THR A 134 9.24 4.03 -11.16
C THR A 134 9.46 5.49 -11.58
N VAL A 135 8.44 6.34 -11.48
CA VAL A 135 8.59 7.76 -11.83
C VAL A 135 9.56 8.49 -10.89
N ILE A 136 9.54 8.19 -9.58
CA ILE A 136 10.51 8.75 -8.64
C ILE A 136 11.93 8.33 -9.03
N THR A 137 12.17 7.05 -9.31
CA THR A 137 13.52 6.58 -9.67
C THR A 137 14.03 7.15 -10.99
N GLN A 138 13.15 7.36 -11.97
CA GLN A 138 13.51 7.92 -13.26
C GLN A 138 13.81 9.43 -13.24
N GLN A 139 13.15 10.19 -12.36
CA GLN A 139 13.19 11.65 -12.40
C GLN A 139 13.91 12.28 -11.21
N THR A 140 14.35 11.47 -10.25
CA THR A 140 15.05 11.96 -9.05
C THR A 140 16.54 11.58 -9.14
N PRO A 141 17.47 12.50 -8.84
CA PRO A 141 18.89 12.18 -8.70
C PRO A 141 19.11 11.01 -7.75
N PHE A 142 20.05 10.14 -8.07
CA PHE A 142 20.29 8.88 -7.36
C PHE A 142 20.37 9.07 -5.83
N GLU A 143 21.12 10.07 -5.37
CA GLU A 143 21.36 10.36 -3.95
C GLU A 143 20.09 10.85 -3.21
N LYS A 144 19.04 11.25 -3.95
CA LYS A 144 17.82 11.82 -3.39
C LYS A 144 16.57 10.92 -3.57
N ARG A 145 16.74 9.74 -4.19
CA ARG A 145 15.62 8.82 -4.47
C ARG A 145 14.92 8.34 -3.19
N SER A 146 15.70 7.95 -2.18
CA SER A 146 15.15 7.50 -0.88
C SER A 146 14.36 8.62 -0.19
N MET A 147 14.85 9.86 -0.24
CA MET A 147 14.15 11.03 0.28
C MET A 147 12.83 11.28 -0.47
N GLY A 148 12.84 11.16 -1.81
CA GLY A 148 11.64 11.31 -2.63
C GLY A 148 10.57 10.27 -2.32
N MET A 149 10.98 9.01 -2.15
CA MET A 149 10.09 7.93 -1.73
C MET A 149 9.52 8.16 -0.31
N GLY A 150 10.37 8.61 0.62
CA GLY A 150 9.96 8.94 1.99
C GLY A 150 8.93 10.06 2.03
N ILE A 151 9.15 11.14 1.28
CA ILE A 151 8.18 12.25 1.19
C ILE A 151 6.86 11.76 0.59
N ALA A 152 6.89 11.01 -0.50
CA ALA A 152 5.67 10.50 -1.13
C ALA A 152 4.86 9.60 -0.17
N ILE A 153 5.52 8.70 0.57
CA ILE A 153 4.83 7.76 1.48
C ILE A 153 4.24 8.45 2.72
N THR A 154 4.73 9.64 3.08
CA THR A 154 4.14 10.43 4.18
C THR A 154 2.67 10.75 3.90
N GLY A 155 2.28 10.82 2.61
CA GLY A 155 0.89 10.94 2.19
C GLY A 155 -0.04 9.84 2.74
N LEU A 156 0.48 8.62 2.99
CA LEU A 156 -0.26 7.55 3.66
C LEU A 156 -0.77 8.00 5.03
N GLY A 157 0.13 8.48 5.89
CA GLY A 157 -0.25 8.95 7.23
C GLY A 157 -1.20 10.13 7.20
N LEU A 158 -0.99 11.09 6.29
CA LEU A 158 -1.86 12.24 6.12
C LEU A 158 -3.26 11.84 5.65
N GLY A 159 -3.37 10.92 4.68
CA GLY A 159 -4.66 10.44 4.18
C GLY A 159 -5.44 9.66 5.23
N LEU A 160 -4.78 8.74 5.93
CA LEU A 160 -5.35 7.98 7.03
C LEU A 160 -5.88 8.92 8.14
N THR A 161 -5.04 9.89 8.55
CA THR A 161 -5.42 10.89 9.56
C THR A 161 -6.62 11.73 9.10
N ALA A 162 -6.58 12.23 7.86
CA ALA A 162 -7.66 13.04 7.30
C ALA A 162 -8.99 12.27 7.26
N ALA A 163 -8.98 11.01 6.83
CA ALA A 163 -10.20 10.20 6.79
C ALA A 163 -10.78 9.97 8.20
N LEU A 164 -9.95 9.59 9.17
CA LEU A 164 -10.40 9.38 10.55
C LEU A 164 -10.92 10.66 11.19
N LEU A 165 -10.26 11.80 10.93
CA LEU A 165 -10.62 13.10 11.51
C LEU A 165 -11.88 13.70 10.88
N PHE A 166 -12.01 13.66 9.55
CA PHE A 166 -13.03 14.45 8.84
C PHE A 166 -14.29 13.67 8.48
N THR A 167 -14.28 12.32 8.45
CA THR A 167 -15.44 11.54 8.02
C THR A 167 -16.67 11.80 8.90
N GLN A 168 -16.53 11.72 10.22
CA GLN A 168 -17.65 11.94 11.15
C GLN A 168 -18.17 13.40 11.15
N PRO A 169 -17.31 14.44 11.19
CA PRO A 169 -17.76 15.82 11.00
C PRO A 169 -18.50 16.05 9.69
N LEU A 170 -18.05 15.48 8.56
CA LEU A 170 -18.74 15.61 7.28
C LEU A 170 -20.14 14.97 7.32
N ILE A 171 -20.28 13.80 7.96
CA ILE A 171 -21.58 13.16 8.15
C ILE A 171 -22.48 14.05 9.01
N GLN A 172 -21.99 14.58 10.14
CA GLN A 172 -22.77 15.46 11.02
C GLN A 172 -23.22 16.75 10.32
N LEU A 173 -22.35 17.36 9.52
CA LEU A 173 -22.69 18.54 8.71
C LEU A 173 -23.75 18.24 7.64
N ALA A 174 -23.79 17.00 7.15
CA ALA A 174 -24.73 16.56 6.12
C ALA A 174 -26.11 16.20 6.68
N GLN A 175 -26.22 15.79 7.95
CA GLN A 175 -27.47 15.35 8.59
C GLN A 175 -28.63 16.37 8.48
N PRO A 176 -28.43 17.68 8.77
CA PRO A 176 -29.52 18.64 8.66
C PRO A 176 -29.97 18.90 7.22
N ILE A 177 -29.15 18.58 6.20
CA ILE A 177 -29.41 18.82 4.80
C ILE A 177 -30.05 17.61 4.12
N PHE A 178 -29.51 16.41 4.36
CA PHE A 178 -29.87 15.16 3.68
C PHE A 178 -30.61 14.17 4.57
N GLY A 179 -30.77 14.46 5.87
CA GLY A 179 -31.26 13.51 6.87
C GLY A 179 -30.20 12.51 7.29
N ALA A 180 -30.38 11.93 8.47
CA ALA A 180 -29.43 10.93 9.03
C ALA A 180 -29.22 9.73 8.11
N GLU A 181 -30.30 9.31 7.41
CA GLU A 181 -30.33 8.15 6.52
C GLU A 181 -29.41 8.29 5.29
N HIS A 182 -29.18 9.51 4.83
CA HIS A 182 -28.40 9.78 3.61
C HIS A 182 -27.08 10.53 3.90
N ALA A 183 -26.85 10.99 5.11
CA ALA A 183 -25.67 11.78 5.49
C ALA A 183 -24.34 11.05 5.26
N TRP A 184 -24.33 9.70 5.36
CA TRP A 184 -23.16 8.85 5.12
C TRP A 184 -22.55 9.00 3.72
N ARG A 185 -23.31 9.54 2.75
CA ARG A 185 -22.88 9.73 1.35
C ARG A 185 -21.92 10.89 1.20
N MET A 186 -22.00 11.88 2.10
CA MET A 186 -21.24 13.13 1.99
C MET A 186 -19.72 12.95 1.97
N PRO A 187 -19.09 12.11 2.81
CA PRO A 187 -17.65 11.82 2.72
C PRO A 187 -17.22 11.33 1.34
N PHE A 188 -18.00 10.43 0.71
CA PHE A 188 -17.71 9.93 -0.64
C PHE A 188 -17.79 11.04 -1.70
N PHE A 189 -18.77 11.94 -1.61
CA PHE A 189 -18.89 13.06 -2.55
C PHE A 189 -17.75 14.04 -2.39
N VAL A 190 -17.45 14.46 -1.18
CA VAL A 190 -16.38 15.43 -0.91
C VAL A 190 -15.03 14.86 -1.33
N LEU A 191 -14.71 13.64 -0.87
CA LEU A 191 -13.43 13.03 -1.19
C LEU A 191 -13.31 12.68 -2.68
N GLY A 192 -14.38 12.14 -3.29
CA GLY A 192 -14.39 11.83 -4.71
C GLY A 192 -14.11 13.06 -5.58
N VAL A 193 -14.75 14.21 -5.28
CA VAL A 193 -14.48 15.47 -5.98
C VAL A 193 -13.04 15.93 -5.77
N ILE A 194 -12.53 15.93 -4.53
CA ILE A 194 -11.14 16.30 -4.22
C ILE A 194 -10.16 15.41 -4.98
N THR A 195 -10.39 14.09 -4.98
CA THR A 195 -9.52 13.11 -5.66
C THR A 195 -9.51 13.32 -7.17
N VAL A 196 -10.66 13.61 -7.78
CA VAL A 196 -10.73 13.94 -9.21
C VAL A 196 -9.95 15.21 -9.52
N ILE A 197 -10.09 16.27 -8.70
CA ILE A 197 -9.35 17.54 -8.88
C ILE A 197 -7.84 17.29 -8.76
N VAL A 198 -7.41 16.51 -7.76
CA VAL A 198 -5.99 16.11 -7.58
C VAL A 198 -5.50 15.33 -8.79
N GLY A 199 -6.28 14.38 -9.30
CA GLY A 199 -5.94 13.59 -10.48
C GLY A 199 -5.75 14.46 -11.73
N PHE A 200 -6.63 15.45 -11.95
CA PHE A 200 -6.44 16.42 -13.03
C PHE A 200 -5.23 17.35 -12.79
N GLY A 201 -4.94 17.72 -11.54
CA GLY A 201 -3.72 18.45 -11.17
C GLY A 201 -2.45 17.67 -11.52
N ILE A 202 -2.39 16.39 -11.16
CA ILE A 202 -1.29 15.46 -11.50
C ILE A 202 -1.18 15.33 -13.02
N HIS A 203 -2.29 15.13 -13.73
CA HIS A 203 -2.31 15.06 -15.18
C HIS A 203 -1.73 16.32 -15.82
N ARG A 204 -2.17 17.51 -15.37
CA ARG A 204 -1.67 18.80 -15.87
C ARG A 204 -0.20 19.01 -15.57
N PHE A 205 0.25 18.63 -14.38
CA PHE A 205 1.65 18.68 -14.00
C PHE A 205 2.51 17.82 -14.93
N PHE A 206 2.15 16.57 -15.15
CA PHE A 206 2.89 15.70 -16.05
C PHE A 206 2.88 16.20 -17.50
N ARG A 207 1.77 16.78 -17.94
CA ARG A 207 1.68 17.36 -19.28
C ARG A 207 2.54 18.61 -19.48
N SER A 208 2.81 19.39 -18.44
CA SER A 208 3.64 20.59 -18.49
C SER A 208 5.14 20.29 -18.57
N GLN A 209 5.57 19.08 -18.19
CA GLN A 209 6.97 18.64 -18.17
C GLN A 209 7.43 18.06 -19.52
N ARG A 210 7.05 18.71 -20.63
CA ARG A 210 7.48 18.33 -21.98
C ARG A 210 8.92 18.79 -22.21
N GLY A 211 9.85 17.85 -22.43
CA GLY A 211 11.20 18.24 -22.88
C GLY A 211 12.25 17.14 -22.90
N GLU A 212 12.26 16.20 -21.96
CA GLU A 212 13.35 15.21 -21.87
C GLU A 212 12.91 13.75 -22.02
N TYR A 213 11.62 13.46 -21.84
CA TYR A 213 11.07 12.12 -22.06
C TYR A 213 9.87 12.23 -23.00
N GLU A 214 9.93 11.54 -24.15
CA GLU A 214 8.80 11.44 -25.08
C GLU A 214 7.55 10.94 -24.35
N PHE A 215 6.77 11.88 -23.86
CA PHE A 215 5.49 11.58 -23.26
C PHE A 215 4.49 11.26 -24.38
N ARG A 216 4.64 10.07 -24.97
CA ARG A 216 3.57 9.48 -25.78
C ARG A 216 2.42 9.12 -24.88
N SER A 217 1.60 10.11 -24.53
CA SER A 217 0.39 9.89 -23.75
C SER A 217 -0.60 9.06 -24.59
N ARG A 218 -0.61 7.77 -24.34
CA ARG A 218 -1.57 6.84 -24.95
C ARG A 218 -2.77 6.64 -24.03
N TYR A 219 -3.37 7.75 -23.54
CA TYR A 219 -4.47 7.71 -22.56
C TYR A 219 -5.60 6.77 -22.99
N GLY A 220 -6.06 6.85 -24.24
CA GLY A 220 -7.14 5.98 -24.72
C GLY A 220 -6.76 4.50 -24.71
N ALA A 221 -5.52 4.16 -25.10
CA ALA A 221 -5.04 2.78 -25.08
C ALA A 221 -4.79 2.28 -23.66
N ALA A 222 -4.25 3.15 -22.77
CA ALA A 222 -4.04 2.85 -21.36
C ALA A 222 -5.38 2.60 -20.65
N LEU A 223 -6.36 3.47 -20.86
CA LEU A 223 -7.71 3.33 -20.29
C LEU A 223 -8.38 2.05 -20.80
N LYS A 224 -8.28 1.74 -22.10
CA LYS A 224 -8.81 0.49 -22.66
C LYS A 224 -8.13 -0.74 -22.04
N GLY A 225 -6.81 -0.71 -21.88
CA GLY A 225 -6.06 -1.79 -21.23
C GLY A 225 -6.47 -1.98 -19.78
N LEU A 226 -6.53 -0.90 -19.00
CA LEU A 226 -6.96 -0.94 -17.59
C LEU A 226 -8.40 -1.40 -17.46
N SER A 227 -9.31 -0.88 -18.30
CA SER A 227 -10.73 -1.30 -18.30
C SER A 227 -10.87 -2.79 -18.63
N GLY A 228 -10.06 -3.34 -19.55
CA GLY A 228 -10.05 -4.77 -19.86
C GLY A 228 -9.69 -5.64 -18.65
N TYR A 229 -8.61 -5.33 -17.94
CA TYR A 229 -8.25 -6.00 -16.69
C TYR A 229 -9.32 -5.81 -15.62
N THR A 230 -9.84 -4.59 -15.47
CA THR A 230 -10.88 -4.27 -14.49
C THR A 230 -12.12 -5.11 -14.69
N VAL A 231 -12.62 -5.25 -15.93
CA VAL A 231 -13.81 -6.08 -16.21
C VAL A 231 -13.58 -7.54 -15.85
N ILE A 232 -12.43 -8.11 -16.25
CA ILE A 232 -12.10 -9.51 -15.96
C ILE A 232 -12.03 -9.75 -14.45
N PHE A 233 -11.28 -8.92 -13.73
CA PHE A 233 -11.10 -9.08 -12.29
C PHE A 233 -12.37 -8.76 -11.50
N LEU A 234 -13.12 -7.74 -11.91
CA LEU A 234 -14.41 -7.42 -11.31
C LEU A 234 -15.39 -8.61 -11.45
N VAL A 235 -15.51 -9.18 -12.66
CA VAL A 235 -16.36 -10.34 -12.89
C VAL A 235 -15.92 -11.52 -12.02
N ALA A 236 -14.62 -11.79 -11.93
CA ALA A 236 -14.09 -12.89 -11.13
C ALA A 236 -14.38 -12.70 -9.63
N VAL A 237 -14.10 -11.51 -9.07
CA VAL A 237 -14.36 -11.21 -7.65
C VAL A 237 -15.86 -11.20 -7.35
N MET A 238 -16.66 -10.56 -8.20
CA MET A 238 -18.12 -10.50 -8.02
C MET A 238 -18.79 -11.85 -8.20
N ALA A 239 -18.26 -12.72 -9.07
CA ALA A 239 -18.77 -14.10 -9.18
C ALA A 239 -18.57 -14.88 -7.89
N VAL A 240 -17.40 -14.81 -7.26
CA VAL A 240 -17.17 -15.42 -5.94
C VAL A 240 -18.10 -14.81 -4.90
N TYR A 241 -18.21 -13.49 -4.85
CA TYR A 241 -19.09 -12.80 -3.90
C TYR A 241 -20.55 -13.23 -4.06
N LEU A 242 -21.08 -13.24 -5.28
CA LEU A 242 -22.46 -13.63 -5.55
C LEU A 242 -22.72 -15.12 -5.30
N LEU A 243 -21.75 -16.00 -5.60
CA LEU A 243 -21.83 -17.43 -5.31
C LEU A 243 -21.87 -17.71 -3.81
N THR A 244 -21.01 -17.03 -3.05
CA THR A 244 -20.99 -17.18 -1.58
C THR A 244 -22.24 -16.60 -0.93
N LEU A 245 -22.78 -15.51 -1.46
CA LEU A 245 -24.05 -14.94 -1.04
C LEU A 245 -25.23 -15.89 -1.33
N TRP A 246 -25.26 -16.47 -2.54
CA TRP A 246 -26.27 -17.46 -2.92
C TRP A 246 -26.19 -18.74 -2.06
N ALA A 247 -24.97 -19.19 -1.76
CA ALA A 247 -24.71 -20.36 -0.91
C ALA A 247 -24.86 -20.06 0.59
N GLN A 248 -25.20 -18.82 0.97
CA GLN A 248 -25.33 -18.35 2.35
C GLN A 248 -24.08 -18.65 3.21
N LEU A 249 -22.90 -18.52 2.60
CA LEU A 249 -21.64 -18.73 3.32
C LEU A 249 -21.32 -17.51 4.18
N PRO A 250 -20.66 -17.72 5.34
CA PRO A 250 -20.21 -16.63 6.20
C PRO A 250 -19.25 -15.68 5.47
N GLU A 251 -19.26 -14.40 5.83
CA GLU A 251 -18.48 -13.33 5.19
C GLU A 251 -16.97 -13.58 5.23
N TRP A 252 -16.45 -14.20 6.28
CA TRP A 252 -15.04 -14.58 6.36
C TRP A 252 -14.63 -15.66 5.34
N VAL A 253 -15.56 -16.58 5.00
CA VAL A 253 -15.34 -17.57 3.93
C VAL A 253 -15.26 -16.87 2.58
N THR A 254 -16.12 -15.88 2.34
CA THR A 254 -16.08 -15.04 1.14
C THR A 254 -14.72 -14.33 1.02
N ALA A 255 -14.25 -13.71 2.10
CA ALA A 255 -12.93 -13.04 2.11
C ALA A 255 -11.78 -14.03 1.84
N LEU A 256 -11.82 -15.23 2.43
CA LEU A 256 -10.82 -16.28 2.17
C LEU A 256 -10.84 -16.75 0.71
N LEU A 257 -12.01 -17.01 0.15
CA LEU A 257 -12.14 -17.47 -1.24
C LEU A 257 -11.69 -16.40 -2.24
N ILE A 258 -12.00 -15.13 -1.98
CA ILE A 258 -11.53 -14.02 -2.81
C ILE A 258 -10.00 -13.88 -2.70
N THR A 259 -9.43 -14.02 -1.49
CA THR A 259 -7.98 -14.02 -1.31
C THR A 259 -7.33 -15.18 -2.07
N ALA A 260 -7.88 -16.39 -1.97
CA ALA A 260 -7.40 -17.56 -2.70
C ALA A 260 -7.48 -17.38 -4.21
N LEU A 261 -8.61 -16.85 -4.72
CA LEU A 261 -8.76 -16.50 -6.14
C LEU A 261 -7.71 -15.50 -6.59
N THR A 262 -7.49 -14.44 -5.81
CA THR A 262 -6.52 -13.40 -6.11
C THR A 262 -5.11 -13.98 -6.17
N LEU A 263 -4.72 -14.78 -5.18
CA LEU A 263 -3.43 -15.47 -5.17
C LEU A 263 -3.27 -16.44 -6.34
N ALA A 264 -4.32 -17.18 -6.69
CA ALA A 264 -4.30 -18.11 -7.83
C ALA A 264 -4.12 -17.37 -9.17
N LEU A 265 -4.83 -16.25 -9.37
CA LEU A 265 -4.67 -15.40 -10.56
C LEU A 265 -3.27 -14.81 -10.66
N ILE A 266 -2.73 -14.35 -9.53
CA ILE A 266 -1.37 -13.82 -9.46
C ILE A 266 -0.34 -14.93 -9.74
N ALA A 267 -0.48 -16.10 -9.11
CA ALA A 267 0.39 -17.25 -9.35
C ALA A 267 0.35 -17.70 -10.81
N PHE A 268 -0.82 -17.69 -11.44
CA PHE A 268 -0.98 -17.98 -12.87
C PHE A 268 -0.24 -16.97 -13.76
N ILE A 269 -0.32 -15.68 -13.44
CA ILE A 269 0.40 -14.63 -14.18
C ILE A 269 1.91 -14.78 -13.96
N PHE A 270 2.36 -14.97 -12.71
CA PHE A 270 3.77 -15.17 -12.38
C PHE A 270 4.34 -16.46 -12.97
N GLY A 271 3.60 -17.55 -13.01
CA GLY A 271 4.03 -18.81 -13.62
C GLY A 271 4.44 -18.68 -15.10
N ARG A 272 3.96 -17.63 -15.77
CA ARG A 272 4.34 -17.31 -17.17
C ARG A 272 5.57 -16.41 -17.30
N VAL A 273 6.00 -15.76 -16.21
CA VAL A 273 7.10 -14.77 -16.18
C VAL A 273 8.25 -15.21 -15.27
N SER A 274 8.17 -16.38 -14.67
CA SER A 274 8.90 -16.79 -13.44
C SER A 274 10.40 -17.06 -13.60
N GLY A 275 10.96 -17.15 -14.81
CA GLY A 275 12.40 -17.45 -14.99
C GLY A 275 13.31 -16.44 -14.30
N ASP A 276 12.95 -15.16 -14.40
CA ASP A 276 13.81 -14.05 -13.99
C ASP A 276 13.65 -13.63 -12.52
N VAL A 277 12.58 -14.07 -11.83
CA VAL A 277 12.29 -13.65 -10.43
C VAL A 277 12.48 -14.76 -9.40
N ALA A 278 12.94 -15.92 -9.82
CA ALA A 278 13.19 -17.07 -8.95
C ALA A 278 14.04 -16.75 -7.69
N PRO A 279 15.12 -15.95 -7.78
CA PRO A 279 15.96 -15.64 -6.62
C PRO A 279 15.23 -14.95 -5.47
N ILE A 280 14.18 -14.16 -5.74
CA ILE A 280 13.40 -13.48 -4.70
C ILE A 280 12.22 -14.30 -4.20
N LEU A 281 11.76 -15.29 -4.99
CA LEU A 281 10.67 -16.20 -4.60
C LEU A 281 11.15 -17.37 -3.74
N TYR A 282 12.37 -17.89 -4.01
CA TYR A 282 12.91 -19.05 -3.29
C TYR A 282 13.89 -18.66 -2.18
N ASN A 283 14.13 -17.37 -1.95
CA ASN A 283 14.95 -16.92 -0.82
C ASN A 283 14.15 -17.06 0.48
N ARG A 284 14.62 -17.96 1.36
CA ARG A 284 13.98 -18.25 2.64
C ARG A 284 13.81 -17.01 3.51
N ASP A 285 14.82 -16.16 3.57
CA ASP A 285 14.83 -15.00 4.47
C ASP A 285 13.89 -13.91 3.94
N LEU A 286 13.82 -13.71 2.62
CA LEU A 286 12.81 -12.84 2.00
C LEU A 286 11.39 -13.37 2.22
N MET A 287 11.17 -14.68 2.08
CA MET A 287 9.84 -15.28 2.33
C MET A 287 9.38 -15.08 3.77
N LEU A 288 10.28 -15.19 4.76
CA LEU A 288 9.96 -14.91 6.16
C LEU A 288 9.56 -13.42 6.36
N ILE A 289 10.26 -12.49 5.70
CA ILE A 289 9.92 -11.07 5.74
C ILE A 289 8.56 -10.82 5.07
N TYR A 290 8.28 -11.42 3.89
CA TYR A 290 7.01 -11.28 3.19
C TYR A 290 5.84 -11.78 4.03
N ILE A 291 5.99 -12.95 4.69
CA ILE A 291 4.93 -13.49 5.56
C ILE A 291 4.77 -12.63 6.81
N ALA A 292 5.85 -12.14 7.42
CA ALA A 292 5.77 -11.22 8.54
C ALA A 292 5.12 -9.87 8.15
N PHE A 293 5.24 -9.46 6.89
CA PHE A 293 4.62 -8.24 6.37
C PHE A 293 3.08 -8.34 6.29
N ILE A 294 2.53 -9.57 6.23
CA ILE A 294 1.08 -9.80 6.37
C ILE A 294 0.59 -9.24 7.72
N ALA A 295 1.35 -9.45 8.81
CA ALA A 295 0.98 -8.91 10.12
C ALA A 295 1.00 -7.37 10.14
N ILE A 296 1.95 -6.74 9.44
CA ILE A 296 2.04 -5.29 9.34
C ILE A 296 0.82 -4.71 8.59
N LEU A 297 0.45 -5.30 7.44
CA LEU A 297 -0.71 -4.81 6.69
C LEU A 297 -2.04 -5.24 7.32
N TRP A 298 -2.10 -6.35 8.05
CA TRP A 298 -3.24 -6.71 8.89
C TRP A 298 -3.51 -5.62 9.94
N HIS A 299 -2.50 -5.26 10.74
CA HIS A 299 -2.62 -4.23 11.77
C HIS A 299 -2.99 -2.86 11.19
N LEU A 300 -2.35 -2.48 10.05
CA LEU A 300 -2.67 -1.24 9.35
C LEU A 300 -4.16 -1.11 9.09
N TRP A 301 -4.77 -2.15 8.50
CA TRP A 301 -6.14 -2.08 8.03
C TRP A 301 -7.16 -2.54 9.09
N PHE A 302 -6.74 -3.25 10.12
CA PHE A 302 -7.56 -3.48 11.30
C PHE A 302 -7.91 -2.15 11.98
N PHE A 303 -6.93 -1.37 12.34
CA PHE A 303 -7.17 -0.06 12.94
C PHE A 303 -7.59 0.99 11.91
N GLY A 304 -7.04 0.98 10.72
CA GLY A 304 -7.45 1.89 9.64
C GLY A 304 -8.95 1.82 9.32
N PHE A 305 -9.54 0.63 9.44
CA PHE A 305 -10.96 0.40 9.17
C PHE A 305 -11.83 0.52 10.44
N TRP A 306 -11.44 -0.11 11.54
CA TRP A 306 -12.30 -0.28 12.71
C TRP A 306 -11.97 0.63 13.91
N ALA A 307 -10.90 1.44 13.86
CA ALA A 307 -10.47 2.24 15.02
C ALA A 307 -11.58 3.13 15.61
N VAL A 308 -12.41 3.74 14.76
CA VAL A 308 -13.53 4.58 15.20
C VAL A 308 -14.55 3.75 16.01
N SER A 309 -14.92 2.58 15.48
CA SER A 309 -15.86 1.68 16.14
C SER A 309 -15.28 1.07 17.42
N ILE A 310 -13.97 0.71 17.40
CA ILE A 310 -13.27 0.20 18.59
C ILE A 310 -13.28 1.22 19.71
N THR A 311 -12.88 2.46 19.43
CA THR A 311 -12.72 3.51 20.43
C THR A 311 -14.06 4.03 20.95
N SER A 312 -15.06 4.20 20.08
CA SER A 312 -16.40 4.65 20.51
C SER A 312 -17.09 3.62 21.42
N GLN A 313 -17.03 2.34 21.08
CA GLN A 313 -17.71 1.28 21.83
C GLN A 313 -16.97 0.92 23.12
N ALA A 314 -15.64 0.85 23.11
CA ALA A 314 -14.85 0.58 24.31
C ALA A 314 -15.02 1.67 25.37
N ALA A 315 -15.27 2.91 24.97
CA ALA A 315 -15.52 4.03 25.89
C ALA A 315 -16.93 4.04 26.54
N GLY A 316 -17.75 3.02 26.28
CA GLY A 316 -19.00 2.81 27.03
C GLY A 316 -20.02 3.94 26.91
N GLY A 317 -20.25 4.49 25.72
CA GLY A 317 -21.21 5.59 25.47
C GLY A 317 -20.60 6.83 24.82
N ALA A 318 -19.36 6.74 24.35
CA ALA A 318 -18.76 7.77 23.53
C ALA A 318 -19.45 7.84 22.15
N THR A 319 -19.61 9.05 21.64
CA THR A 319 -20.13 9.25 20.30
C THR A 319 -19.11 8.81 19.25
N LEU A 320 -19.57 8.49 18.02
CA LEU A 320 -18.66 8.21 16.88
C LEU A 320 -17.69 9.35 16.61
N LEU A 321 -18.08 10.61 16.84
CA LEU A 321 -17.16 11.74 16.72
C LEU A 321 -16.03 11.67 17.75
N GLN A 322 -16.33 11.37 19.00
CA GLN A 322 -15.32 11.20 20.05
C GLN A 322 -14.39 10.01 19.73
N GLY A 323 -14.98 8.90 19.26
CA GLY A 323 -14.22 7.76 18.76
C GLY A 323 -13.32 8.12 17.59
N ALA A 324 -13.81 8.88 16.61
CA ALA A 324 -13.03 9.33 15.45
C ALA A 324 -11.88 10.25 15.84
N LEU A 325 -12.10 11.21 16.74
CA LEU A 325 -11.05 12.09 17.29
C LEU A 325 -9.97 11.28 18.01
N THR A 326 -10.36 10.25 18.78
CA THR A 326 -9.41 9.35 19.44
C THR A 326 -8.65 8.47 18.42
N ALA A 327 -9.36 7.91 17.45
CA ALA A 327 -8.76 7.10 16.39
C ALA A 327 -7.77 7.90 15.51
N THR A 328 -7.93 9.23 15.40
CA THR A 328 -7.02 10.10 14.65
C THR A 328 -5.58 10.01 15.16
N PHE A 329 -5.36 9.74 16.47
CA PHE A 329 -4.02 9.55 17.02
C PHE A 329 -3.28 8.36 16.40
N TYR A 330 -3.99 7.33 15.95
CA TYR A 330 -3.41 6.24 15.17
C TYR A 330 -2.76 6.77 13.88
N GLY A 331 -3.50 7.51 13.06
CA GLY A 331 -2.98 8.06 11.79
C GLY A 331 -1.90 9.13 12.00
N LEU A 332 -2.07 10.00 13.00
CA LEU A 332 -1.14 11.10 13.28
C LEU A 332 0.26 10.59 13.62
N ALA A 333 0.37 9.46 14.30
CA ALA A 333 1.65 8.84 14.62
C ALA A 333 2.47 8.47 13.36
N ALA A 334 1.85 8.27 12.20
CA ALA A 334 2.53 7.95 10.95
C ALA A 334 3.48 9.08 10.49
N VAL A 335 3.11 10.35 10.76
CA VAL A 335 3.92 11.52 10.36
C VAL A 335 5.31 11.49 10.99
N ALA A 336 5.41 11.01 12.23
CA ALA A 336 6.68 10.84 12.93
C ALA A 336 7.25 9.41 12.77
N GLY A 337 6.39 8.39 12.78
CA GLY A 337 6.78 6.98 12.77
C GLY A 337 7.55 6.56 11.52
N PHE A 338 7.08 6.93 10.32
CA PHE A 338 7.76 6.60 9.07
C PHE A 338 9.18 7.19 8.97
N PRO A 339 9.39 8.51 9.17
CA PRO A 339 10.73 9.07 9.14
C PRO A 339 11.64 8.52 10.24
N ALA A 340 11.12 8.35 11.45
CA ALA A 340 11.86 7.78 12.57
C ALA A 340 12.32 6.35 12.29
N GLY A 341 11.44 5.53 11.70
CA GLY A 341 11.75 4.15 11.33
C GLY A 341 12.88 4.04 10.32
N GLY A 342 12.85 4.85 9.27
CA GLY A 342 13.91 4.92 8.27
C GLY A 342 15.24 5.35 8.89
N TRP A 343 15.22 6.44 9.65
CA TRP A 343 16.42 6.96 10.32
C TRP A 343 17.02 5.96 11.32
N LEU A 344 16.18 5.30 12.15
CA LEU A 344 16.63 4.31 13.11
C LEU A 344 17.24 3.08 12.43
N ALA A 345 16.66 2.63 11.30
CA ALA A 345 17.18 1.51 10.52
C ALA A 345 18.59 1.80 9.98
N ASP A 346 18.79 3.01 9.46
CA ASP A 346 20.10 3.44 8.94
C ASP A 346 21.10 3.65 10.08
N TYR A 347 20.70 4.29 11.17
CA TYR A 347 21.53 4.45 12.36
C TYR A 347 22.00 3.12 12.95
N ALA A 348 21.11 2.14 13.06
CA ALA A 348 21.47 0.80 13.57
C ALA A 348 22.49 0.10 12.65
N LYS A 349 22.34 0.26 11.33
CA LYS A 349 23.30 -0.27 10.35
C LYS A 349 24.68 0.41 10.47
N GLU A 350 24.72 1.74 10.57
CA GLU A 350 25.97 2.51 10.74
C GLU A 350 26.71 2.12 12.02
N LYS A 351 25.98 1.82 13.10
CA LYS A 351 26.57 1.35 14.37
C LYS A 351 26.98 -0.12 14.34
N GLY A 352 26.75 -0.83 13.25
CA GLY A 352 27.07 -2.26 13.12
C GLY A 352 26.11 -3.20 13.85
N TRP A 353 24.98 -2.69 14.39
CA TRP A 353 23.98 -3.53 15.06
C TRP A 353 23.13 -4.33 14.07
N GLY A 354 23.11 -3.93 12.79
CA GLY A 354 22.19 -4.46 11.79
C GLY A 354 20.78 -3.88 11.90
N ARG A 355 19.96 -4.09 10.86
CA ARG A 355 18.57 -3.59 10.82
C ARG A 355 17.58 -4.54 11.48
N LYS A 356 17.86 -5.84 11.44
CA LYS A 356 16.99 -6.88 12.01
C LYS A 356 16.68 -6.67 13.50
N PRO A 357 17.65 -6.41 14.40
CA PRO A 357 17.35 -6.24 15.83
C PRO A 357 16.34 -5.12 16.11
N MET A 358 16.43 -4.01 15.36
CA MET A 358 15.48 -2.89 15.50
C MET A 358 14.07 -3.31 15.05
N LEU A 359 13.96 -3.93 13.87
CA LEU A 359 12.68 -4.42 13.32
C LEU A 359 12.02 -5.41 14.30
N VAL A 360 12.79 -6.38 14.79
CA VAL A 360 12.31 -7.39 15.74
C VAL A 360 11.84 -6.76 17.06
N SER A 361 12.64 -5.82 17.62
CA SER A 361 12.29 -5.14 18.86
C SER A 361 11.01 -4.33 18.73
N PHE A 362 10.86 -3.59 17.62
CA PHE A 362 9.66 -2.78 17.38
C PHE A 362 8.41 -3.65 17.16
N MET A 363 8.57 -4.78 16.46
CA MET A 363 7.48 -5.74 16.28
C MET A 363 7.02 -6.35 17.62
N LEU A 364 7.97 -6.68 18.51
CA LEU A 364 7.67 -7.17 19.86
C LEU A 364 6.95 -6.10 20.69
N ILE A 365 7.47 -4.87 20.72
CA ILE A 365 6.88 -3.76 21.48
C ILE A 365 5.45 -3.50 20.99
N LEU A 366 5.24 -3.44 19.67
CA LEU A 366 3.90 -3.28 19.10
C LEU A 366 2.96 -4.41 19.54
N GLY A 367 3.39 -5.66 19.43
CA GLY A 367 2.60 -6.82 19.84
C GLY A 367 2.20 -6.78 21.31
N LEU A 368 3.14 -6.43 22.20
CA LEU A 368 2.89 -6.28 23.63
C LEU A 368 1.97 -5.10 23.95
N MET A 369 2.12 -3.96 23.25
CA MET A 369 1.24 -2.81 23.43
C MET A 369 -0.18 -3.09 22.94
N THR A 370 -0.32 -3.77 21.80
CA THR A 370 -1.63 -4.20 21.26
C THR A 370 -2.30 -5.20 22.21
N LEU A 371 -1.52 -6.14 22.75
CA LEU A 371 -2.00 -7.08 23.79
C LEU A 371 -2.45 -6.32 25.04
N GLY A 372 -1.66 -5.34 25.50
CA GLY A 372 -2.01 -4.47 26.62
C GLY A 372 -3.29 -3.67 26.38
N PHE A 373 -3.50 -3.17 25.14
CA PHE A 373 -4.75 -2.52 24.75
C PHE A 373 -5.94 -3.49 24.80
N GLY A 374 -5.75 -4.75 24.37
CA GLY A 374 -6.75 -5.80 24.52
C GLY A 374 -7.11 -6.08 25.97
N PHE A 375 -6.15 -6.17 26.89
CA PHE A 375 -6.38 -6.33 28.33
C PHE A 375 -7.04 -5.11 28.97
N TYR A 376 -6.66 -3.90 28.54
CA TYR A 376 -7.32 -2.67 28.98
C TYR A 376 -8.81 -2.69 28.65
N ASN A 377 -9.17 -3.06 27.40
CA ASN A 377 -10.56 -3.19 26.99
C ASN A 377 -11.29 -4.32 27.76
N MET A 378 -10.63 -5.47 27.98
CA MET A 378 -11.18 -6.60 28.73
C MET A 378 -11.48 -6.23 30.19
N GLY A 379 -10.63 -5.39 30.78
CA GLY A 379 -10.80 -4.87 32.14
C GLY A 379 -11.84 -3.75 32.29
N GLY A 380 -12.59 -3.43 31.20
CA GLY A 380 -13.59 -2.35 31.23
C GLY A 380 -13.00 -0.94 31.13
N GLY A 381 -11.78 -0.82 30.61
CA GLY A 381 -11.14 0.48 30.37
C GLY A 381 -11.93 1.31 29.36
N SER A 382 -12.38 2.52 29.77
CA SER A 382 -13.29 3.37 29.00
C SER A 382 -12.76 4.78 28.74
N SER A 383 -11.52 5.09 29.16
CA SER A 383 -10.95 6.43 29.00
C SER A 383 -10.46 6.64 27.57
N LEU A 384 -11.07 7.56 26.81
CA LEU A 384 -10.65 7.98 25.47
C LEU A 384 -9.22 8.52 25.44
N VAL A 385 -8.80 9.23 26.51
CA VAL A 385 -7.43 9.77 26.63
C VAL A 385 -6.42 8.62 26.72
N VAL A 386 -6.68 7.60 27.53
CA VAL A 386 -5.81 6.43 27.67
C VAL A 386 -5.75 5.66 26.35
N MET A 387 -6.90 5.43 25.71
CA MET A 387 -6.96 4.78 24.40
C MET A 387 -6.18 5.57 23.34
N GLY A 388 -6.38 6.88 23.26
CA GLY A 388 -5.66 7.75 22.34
C GLY A 388 -4.15 7.72 22.58
N ALA A 389 -3.71 7.73 23.83
CA ALA A 389 -2.29 7.62 24.18
C ALA A 389 -1.70 6.27 23.78
N ILE A 390 -2.41 5.15 24.05
CA ILE A 390 -1.98 3.81 23.64
C ILE A 390 -1.90 3.74 22.11
N LEU A 391 -2.94 4.19 21.41
CA LEU A 391 -2.97 4.20 19.94
C LEU A 391 -1.82 5.04 19.37
N PHE A 392 -1.57 6.24 19.89
CA PHE A 392 -0.49 7.09 19.41
C PHE A 392 0.88 6.44 19.63
N VAL A 393 1.18 5.99 20.85
CA VAL A 393 2.50 5.43 21.19
C VAL A 393 2.74 4.11 20.45
N SER A 394 1.77 3.19 20.43
CA SER A 394 1.89 1.92 19.71
C SER A 394 2.08 2.16 18.20
N SER A 395 1.37 3.15 17.65
CA SER A 395 1.44 3.47 16.23
C SER A 395 2.76 4.14 15.82
N LEU A 396 3.47 4.82 16.72
CA LEU A 396 4.84 5.27 16.43
C LEU A 396 5.77 4.08 16.12
N PHE A 397 5.68 3.01 16.92
CA PHE A 397 6.41 1.77 16.66
C PHE A 397 5.91 1.07 15.39
N PHE A 398 4.60 1.01 15.20
CA PHE A 398 3.98 0.40 14.04
C PHE A 398 4.43 1.05 12.72
N PHE A 399 4.29 2.36 12.57
CA PHE A 399 4.65 3.04 11.32
C PHE A 399 6.15 3.06 11.05
N ALA A 400 6.98 2.83 12.06
CA ALA A 400 8.41 2.62 11.88
C ALA A 400 8.76 1.24 11.28
N LEU A 401 7.89 0.22 11.43
CA LEU A 401 8.17 -1.15 10.96
C LEU A 401 8.30 -1.24 9.44
N GLN A 402 7.43 -0.55 8.70
CA GLN A 402 7.41 -0.66 7.24
C GLN A 402 8.72 -0.22 6.58
N PRO A 403 9.30 0.98 6.86
CA PRO A 403 10.59 1.36 6.30
C PRO A 403 11.73 0.47 6.79
N MET A 404 11.70 -0.02 8.04
CA MET A 404 12.68 -0.97 8.55
C MET A 404 12.64 -2.31 7.80
N ALA A 405 11.43 -2.84 7.57
CA ALA A 405 11.25 -4.10 6.83
C ALA A 405 11.69 -3.97 5.37
N HIS A 406 11.35 -2.85 4.71
CA HIS A 406 11.81 -2.55 3.36
C HIS A 406 13.34 -2.44 3.28
N ALA A 407 13.97 -1.78 4.24
CA ALA A 407 15.41 -1.63 4.30
C ALA A 407 16.13 -2.98 4.55
N LEU A 408 15.60 -3.83 5.43
CA LEU A 408 16.14 -5.16 5.68
C LEU A 408 15.99 -6.06 4.44
N ALA A 409 14.83 -6.08 3.79
CA ALA A 409 14.60 -6.83 2.57
C ALA A 409 15.52 -6.39 1.43
N SER A 410 15.78 -5.08 1.30
CA SER A 410 16.69 -4.54 0.29
C SER A 410 18.16 -4.92 0.53
N ASP A 411 18.60 -5.07 1.78
CA ASP A 411 19.97 -5.53 2.08
C ASP A 411 20.22 -6.99 1.65
N ILE A 412 19.17 -7.80 1.56
CA ILE A 412 19.23 -9.23 1.18
C ILE A 412 19.06 -9.41 -0.33
N THR A 413 18.58 -8.38 -1.04
CA THR A 413 18.18 -8.48 -2.45
C THR A 413 19.22 -7.85 -3.36
N LEU A 414 19.53 -8.51 -4.48
CA LEU A 414 20.37 -7.93 -5.53
C LEU A 414 19.69 -6.70 -6.18
N PRO A 415 20.44 -5.66 -6.55
CA PRO A 415 19.88 -4.41 -7.10
C PRO A 415 18.91 -4.61 -8.27
N MET A 416 19.19 -5.56 -9.16
CA MET A 416 18.35 -5.87 -10.31
C MET A 416 16.95 -6.41 -9.96
N TYR A 417 16.75 -6.97 -8.76
CA TYR A 417 15.48 -7.54 -8.31
C TYR A 417 14.71 -6.64 -7.34
N MET A 418 15.22 -5.44 -7.00
CA MET A 418 14.62 -4.56 -5.99
C MET A 418 13.14 -4.26 -6.25
N GLY A 419 12.80 -3.87 -7.48
CA GLY A 419 11.42 -3.54 -7.84
C GLY A 419 10.48 -4.74 -7.71
N ALA A 420 10.92 -5.91 -8.17
CA ALA A 420 10.16 -7.15 -8.07
C ALA A 420 10.01 -7.60 -6.61
N MET A 421 11.05 -7.45 -5.79
CA MET A 421 11.03 -7.76 -4.36
C MET A 421 10.02 -6.90 -3.60
N PHE A 422 10.04 -5.58 -3.78
CA PHE A 422 9.06 -4.69 -3.13
C PHE A 422 7.64 -4.98 -3.59
N GLY A 423 7.44 -5.25 -4.89
CA GLY A 423 6.15 -5.66 -5.43
C GLY A 423 5.63 -6.94 -4.78
N MET A 424 6.50 -7.97 -4.64
CA MET A 424 6.16 -9.24 -4.01
C MET A 424 5.86 -9.08 -2.53
N MET A 425 6.69 -8.33 -1.81
CA MET A 425 6.49 -8.04 -0.39
C MET A 425 5.15 -7.36 -0.12
N ASN A 426 4.82 -6.34 -0.91
CA ASN A 426 3.53 -5.65 -0.78
C ASN A 426 2.37 -6.57 -1.14
N LEU A 427 2.49 -7.33 -2.24
CA LEU A 427 1.47 -8.26 -2.72
C LEU A 427 1.11 -9.33 -1.67
N ILE A 428 2.12 -9.96 -1.05
CA ILE A 428 1.91 -10.96 0.00
C ILE A 428 1.34 -10.29 1.26
N GLY A 429 1.84 -9.10 1.61
CA GLY A 429 1.32 -8.32 2.73
C GLY A 429 -0.17 -7.98 2.61
N GLU A 430 -0.65 -7.70 1.39
CA GLU A 430 -2.07 -7.36 1.14
C GLU A 430 -3.05 -8.48 1.51
N ILE A 431 -2.58 -9.72 1.69
CA ILE A 431 -3.39 -10.79 2.31
C ILE A 431 -3.93 -10.32 3.67
N GLY A 432 -3.07 -9.67 4.47
CA GLY A 432 -3.47 -9.08 5.74
C GLY A 432 -4.52 -8.00 5.57
N ALA A 433 -4.38 -7.13 4.57
CA ALA A 433 -5.33 -6.07 4.28
C ALA A 433 -6.70 -6.59 3.84
N VAL A 434 -6.73 -7.65 3.02
CA VAL A 434 -7.99 -8.28 2.57
C VAL A 434 -8.71 -8.98 3.73
N LEU A 435 -7.98 -9.73 4.57
CA LEU A 435 -8.60 -10.55 5.60
C LEU A 435 -8.96 -9.78 6.88
N SER A 436 -8.18 -8.76 7.22
CA SER A 436 -8.30 -8.06 8.50
C SER A 436 -9.68 -7.43 8.75
N PRO A 437 -10.30 -6.64 7.86
CA PRO A 437 -11.59 -6.04 8.13
C PRO A 437 -12.71 -7.08 8.28
N ALA A 438 -12.74 -8.11 7.42
CA ALA A 438 -13.78 -9.14 7.43
C ALA A 438 -13.70 -10.02 8.69
N ILE A 439 -12.53 -10.59 8.98
CA ILE A 439 -12.35 -11.50 10.13
C ILE A 439 -12.59 -10.75 11.45
N SER A 440 -12.09 -9.52 11.55
CA SER A 440 -12.29 -8.69 12.76
C SER A 440 -13.76 -8.32 12.94
N GLY A 441 -14.48 -8.03 11.85
CA GLY A 441 -15.91 -7.77 11.87
C GLY A 441 -16.73 -8.99 12.34
N VAL A 442 -16.37 -10.18 11.85
CA VAL A 442 -16.99 -11.45 12.29
C VAL A 442 -16.75 -11.69 13.79
N LEU A 443 -15.50 -11.52 14.25
CA LEU A 443 -15.17 -11.66 15.67
C LEU A 443 -15.97 -10.68 16.54
N ARG A 444 -16.10 -9.44 16.10
CA ARG A 444 -16.93 -8.43 16.79
C ARG A 444 -18.42 -8.85 16.83
N GLY A 445 -18.96 -9.32 15.71
CA GLY A 445 -20.34 -9.78 15.60
C GLY A 445 -20.64 -10.97 16.50
N THR A 446 -19.74 -11.96 16.56
CA THR A 446 -19.91 -13.19 17.32
C THR A 446 -19.65 -13.03 18.82
N THR A 447 -18.68 -12.21 19.22
CA THR A 447 -18.27 -12.07 20.64
C THR A 447 -18.91 -10.87 21.33
N GLY A 448 -19.56 -9.99 20.58
CA GLY A 448 -20.19 -8.78 21.13
C GLY A 448 -19.20 -7.67 21.51
N THR A 449 -17.88 -7.91 21.44
CA THR A 449 -16.84 -6.95 21.84
C THR A 449 -15.69 -6.92 20.85
N TRP A 450 -14.93 -5.81 20.80
CA TRP A 450 -13.72 -5.71 19.98
C TRP A 450 -12.50 -6.42 20.61
N THR A 451 -12.59 -6.85 21.87
CA THR A 451 -11.45 -7.43 22.58
C THR A 451 -10.85 -8.63 21.86
N SER A 452 -11.69 -9.55 21.36
CA SER A 452 -11.21 -10.75 20.62
C SER A 452 -10.52 -10.39 19.31
N ALA A 453 -10.99 -9.37 18.59
CA ALA A 453 -10.34 -8.89 17.37
C ALA A 453 -8.98 -8.22 17.67
N VAL A 454 -8.90 -7.42 18.74
CA VAL A 454 -7.64 -6.82 19.21
C VAL A 454 -6.65 -7.89 19.67
N MET A 455 -7.11 -8.92 20.39
CA MET A 455 -6.27 -10.03 20.82
C MET A 455 -5.75 -10.86 19.62
N LEU A 456 -6.58 -11.06 18.59
CA LEU A 456 -6.13 -11.71 17.36
C LEU A 456 -5.08 -10.87 16.65
N ASP A 457 -5.27 -9.55 16.55
CA ASP A 457 -4.29 -8.64 15.95
C ASP A 457 -2.95 -8.73 16.69
N ALA A 458 -2.96 -8.67 18.02
CA ALA A 458 -1.76 -8.86 18.84
C ALA A 458 -1.08 -10.21 18.58
N ALA A 459 -1.86 -11.28 18.48
CA ALA A 459 -1.33 -12.63 18.20
C ALA A 459 -0.67 -12.69 16.82
N ILE A 460 -1.29 -12.12 15.79
CA ILE A 460 -0.73 -12.06 14.43
C ILE A 460 0.58 -11.28 14.41
N ILE A 461 0.66 -10.13 15.12
CA ILE A 461 1.89 -9.35 15.25
C ILE A 461 2.98 -10.16 15.93
N LEU A 462 2.66 -10.86 17.03
CA LEU A 462 3.63 -11.70 17.75
C LEU A 462 4.09 -12.90 16.92
N VAL A 463 3.24 -13.48 16.07
CA VAL A 463 3.65 -14.48 15.08
C VAL A 463 4.64 -13.86 14.08
N GLY A 464 4.35 -12.67 13.57
CA GLY A 464 5.27 -11.92 12.71
C GLY A 464 6.62 -11.66 13.39
N PHE A 465 6.62 -11.28 14.69
CA PHE A 465 7.82 -11.16 15.49
C PHE A 465 8.63 -12.47 15.53
N VAL A 466 7.96 -13.61 15.81
CA VAL A 466 8.63 -14.92 15.85
C VAL A 466 9.25 -15.27 14.49
N LEU A 467 8.54 -15.01 13.38
CA LEU A 467 9.08 -15.27 12.03
C LEU A 467 10.34 -14.44 11.76
N LEU A 468 10.34 -13.16 12.16
CA LEU A 468 11.49 -12.27 11.98
C LEU A 468 12.72 -12.70 12.80
N LEU A 469 12.57 -13.43 13.91
CA LEU A 469 13.70 -13.99 14.65
C LEU A 469 14.53 -14.97 13.81
N PHE A 470 13.90 -15.68 12.88
CA PHE A 470 14.55 -16.68 12.03
C PHE A 470 15.15 -16.09 10.74
N VAL A 471 14.95 -14.82 10.42
CA VAL A 471 15.59 -14.14 9.29
C VAL A 471 17.08 -14.01 9.55
N ARG A 472 17.90 -14.30 8.54
CA ARG A 472 19.36 -14.11 8.59
C ARG A 472 19.66 -12.79 7.86
N GLU A 473 20.44 -11.92 8.50
CA GLU A 473 20.89 -10.66 7.91
C GLU A 473 22.15 -10.92 7.06
N THR A 474 21.99 -11.72 5.98
CA THR A 474 23.07 -11.99 5.02
C THR A 474 23.05 -10.90 3.95
N ARG A 475 24.19 -10.21 3.76
CA ARG A 475 24.32 -9.25 2.65
C ARG A 475 24.22 -9.99 1.32
N ALA A 476 23.52 -9.42 0.35
CA ALA A 476 23.65 -9.83 -1.04
C ALA A 476 25.13 -9.71 -1.44
N PRO A 477 25.67 -10.67 -2.23
CA PRO A 477 27.02 -10.52 -2.76
C PRO A 477 27.15 -9.15 -3.44
N ALA A 478 28.22 -8.40 -3.12
CA ALA A 478 28.55 -7.22 -3.91
C ALA A 478 28.70 -7.67 -5.37
N GLU A 479 28.10 -6.95 -6.31
CA GLU A 479 28.45 -7.15 -7.72
C GLU A 479 29.98 -7.08 -7.78
N GLU A 480 30.62 -8.16 -8.23
CA GLU A 480 32.02 -8.09 -8.68
C GLU A 480 32.05 -6.99 -9.71
N THR A 481 32.59 -5.85 -9.34
CA THR A 481 32.92 -4.79 -10.30
C THR A 481 33.69 -5.48 -11.40
N SER A 482 33.13 -5.53 -12.61
CA SER A 482 33.86 -5.97 -13.80
C SER A 482 35.24 -5.35 -13.73
N PRO A 483 36.31 -6.14 -13.96
CA PRO A 483 37.65 -5.61 -13.93
C PRO A 483 37.66 -4.37 -14.80
N THR A 484 38.04 -3.24 -14.25
CA THR A 484 38.33 -2.03 -15.01
C THR A 484 39.23 -2.44 -16.18
N GLU A 485 38.75 -2.30 -17.42
CA GLU A 485 39.59 -2.25 -18.60
C GLU A 485 40.62 -1.13 -18.36
N GLY A 486 41.80 -1.50 -17.90
CA GLY A 486 42.81 -0.53 -17.52
C GLY A 486 44.07 -1.14 -16.88
N GLU A 487 44.29 -2.46 -17.01
CA GLU A 487 45.62 -3.01 -16.82
C GLU A 487 46.28 -3.19 -18.16
N GLU A 488 47.11 -2.20 -18.53
CA GLU A 488 48.01 -2.28 -19.66
C GLU A 488 48.81 -3.58 -19.62
N ALA A 489 48.63 -4.41 -20.63
CA ALA A 489 49.51 -5.57 -20.87
C ALA A 489 50.98 -5.10 -20.97
N PRO A 490 51.93 -5.80 -20.33
CA PRO A 490 53.35 -5.46 -20.48
C PRO A 490 53.75 -5.59 -21.95
N ALA A 491 54.46 -4.58 -22.45
CA ALA A 491 54.99 -4.51 -23.79
C ALA A 491 55.87 -5.76 -24.09
N GLU A 492 55.38 -6.64 -24.95
CA GLU A 492 56.22 -7.65 -25.57
C GLU A 492 57.17 -6.96 -26.59
N THR A 493 58.45 -7.10 -26.32
CA THR A 493 59.58 -6.71 -27.16
C THR A 493 59.52 -7.43 -28.50
N SER A 494 59.50 -6.66 -29.60
CA SER A 494 59.70 -7.14 -30.95
C SER A 494 61.11 -7.70 -31.17
N PRO A 495 61.28 -8.77 -31.95
CA PRO A 495 62.47 -8.97 -32.76
C PRO A 495 62.18 -8.60 -34.22
N SER A 496 63.11 -7.87 -34.74
CA SER A 496 63.26 -7.43 -36.10
C SER A 496 63.63 -8.55 -37.10
N GLU A 497 63.44 -8.22 -38.40
CA GLU A 497 63.98 -8.79 -39.64
C GLU A 497 63.09 -9.86 -40.32
N GLY A 498 62.61 -9.57 -41.47
CA GLY A 498 63.28 -9.51 -42.81
C GLY A 498 62.62 -10.54 -43.74
N GLY A 499 62.13 -10.13 -44.88
CA GLY A 499 61.81 -11.09 -45.92
C GLY A 499 60.58 -10.71 -46.80
N GLU A 500 60.87 -10.00 -47.84
CA GLU A 500 60.30 -9.98 -49.23
C GLU A 500 58.92 -10.63 -49.53
N ALA A 501 58.14 -9.81 -50.20
CA ALA A 501 56.96 -10.20 -50.96
C ALA A 501 57.30 -11.08 -52.18
N PRO A 502 56.32 -11.78 -52.78
CA PRO A 502 55.70 -11.23 -53.98
C PRO A 502 54.17 -11.38 -54.10
N GLU A 503 53.62 -10.41 -54.84
CA GLU A 503 52.31 -10.36 -55.47
C GLU A 503 52.12 -11.39 -56.60
N PRO A 504 51.01 -11.33 -57.34
CA PRO A 504 49.67 -11.91 -57.08
C PRO A 504 49.30 -12.91 -58.22
N GLU A 505 48.19 -13.61 -58.06
CA GLU A 505 47.44 -14.04 -59.25
C GLU A 505 45.93 -14.21 -58.93
N ALA A 506 45.17 -13.51 -59.79
CA ALA A 506 43.72 -13.62 -59.93
C ALA A 506 43.35 -14.92 -60.66
N ARG A 507 42.17 -15.45 -60.38
CA ARG A 507 41.18 -16.20 -61.20
C ARG A 507 40.23 -16.91 -60.26
N SER A 508 39.00 -16.89 -60.37
CA SER A 508 37.89 -16.72 -61.32
C SER A 508 36.62 -16.79 -60.48
#